data_75007f042292bf0db296a41accfd416e
#
_entry.id   75007f042292bf0db296a41accfd416e
#
_cell.length_a   1.000
_cell.length_b   1.000
_cell.length_c   1.000
_cell.angle_alpha   90.00
_cell.angle_beta   90.00
_cell.angle_gamma   90.00
#
_symmetry.space_group_name_H-M   'P 1'
#
loop_
_entity.id
_entity.type
_entity.pdbx_description
1 polymer ?
#
loop_
_entity_poly.entity_id
_entity_poly.type
_entity_poly.pdbx_seq_one_letter_code
_entity_poly.pdbx_strand_id
1 'polypeptide(L)'
;MINWDNFYVFATLSVGLWLAGAVFALRSSTRSRMAVGFTIAGIMVLGIFIAGLWEYLQRPPLRTMGETRLWYSFFMGIAGLLTYIRWKYRWILSFSTLLSTVFVVINLLKPEIHDQSLMPALQSVWFIPHVTVYMFSYSVLGCAFIIAVTGLFCHKEEYLQTADNLVYAGVAFLSIGMLLGSLWAKEAWGNYWSWDPKETWAVITWMGYLIYIHLRLFGRVGSKSLYVLLIFSFLALQMCWYGVNYLPAAQQSIHLYLSLIHISEPTRRTPI
;
A
#
# COMPACT_ATOMS: atom_id res chain seq x y z
N MET A 1 22.86 0.14 16.30
CA MET A 1 21.40 0.04 16.20
C MET A 1 20.96 0.47 14.80
N ILE A 2 20.02 -0.23 14.20
CA ILE A 2 19.48 0.12 12.87
C ILE A 2 18.40 1.19 13.07
N ASN A 3 18.61 2.37 12.46
CA ASN A 3 17.68 3.51 12.48
C ASN A 3 17.54 4.12 11.07
N TRP A 4 16.83 5.23 10.93
CA TRP A 4 16.67 5.91 9.66
C TRP A 4 17.97 6.41 9.02
N ASP A 5 19.01 6.72 9.83
CA ASP A 5 20.32 7.15 9.31
C ASP A 5 21.03 6.05 8.51
N ASN A 6 20.73 4.79 8.83
CA ASN A 6 21.27 3.62 8.11
C ASN A 6 20.42 3.21 6.91
N PHE A 7 19.24 3.82 6.72
CA PHE A 7 18.26 3.39 5.71
C PHE A 7 18.83 3.34 4.30
N TYR A 8 19.69 4.30 3.93
CA TYR A 8 20.26 4.37 2.60
C TYR A 8 21.04 3.09 2.20
N VAL A 9 21.70 2.43 3.14
CA VAL A 9 22.43 1.19 2.87
C VAL A 9 21.45 0.07 2.53
N PHE A 10 20.43 -0.13 3.36
CA PHE A 10 19.42 -1.16 3.16
C PHE A 10 18.58 -0.91 1.91
N ALA A 11 18.24 0.35 1.66
CA ALA A 11 17.49 0.78 0.50
C ALA A 11 18.25 0.48 -0.81
N THR A 12 19.52 0.89 -0.90
CA THR A 12 20.34 0.68 -2.10
C THR A 12 20.58 -0.81 -2.37
N LEU A 13 20.84 -1.59 -1.32
CA LEU A 13 21.01 -3.05 -1.45
C LEU A 13 19.70 -3.73 -1.89
N SER A 14 18.57 -3.40 -1.27
CA SER A 14 17.27 -3.99 -1.63
C SER A 14 16.91 -3.67 -3.08
N VAL A 15 17.03 -2.41 -3.48
CA VAL A 15 16.74 -1.96 -4.85
C VAL A 15 17.67 -2.62 -5.85
N GLY A 16 18.97 -2.69 -5.58
CA GLY A 16 19.94 -3.36 -6.45
C GLY A 16 19.61 -4.86 -6.67
N LEU A 17 19.25 -5.55 -5.59
CA LEU A 17 18.83 -6.96 -5.65
C LEU A 17 17.51 -7.14 -6.43
N TRP A 18 16.53 -6.25 -6.24
CA TRP A 18 15.28 -6.28 -6.98
C TRP A 18 15.48 -6.01 -8.48
N LEU A 19 16.32 -5.05 -8.83
CA LEU A 19 16.67 -4.77 -10.22
C LEU A 19 17.36 -5.99 -10.87
N ALA A 20 18.30 -6.63 -10.16
CA ALA A 20 18.92 -7.86 -10.63
C ALA A 20 17.86 -8.96 -10.84
N GLY A 21 16.96 -9.17 -9.87
CA GLY A 21 15.84 -10.11 -9.97
C GLY A 21 14.95 -9.83 -11.19
N ALA A 22 14.59 -8.57 -11.43
CA ALA A 22 13.79 -8.16 -12.58
C ALA A 22 14.50 -8.45 -13.91
N VAL A 23 15.80 -8.14 -14.02
CA VAL A 23 16.60 -8.44 -15.21
C VAL A 23 16.66 -9.95 -15.49
N PHE A 24 16.89 -10.77 -14.48
CA PHE A 24 16.88 -12.23 -14.65
C PHE A 24 15.51 -12.78 -15.02
N ALA A 25 14.42 -12.19 -14.50
CA ALA A 25 13.06 -12.55 -14.87
C ALA A 25 12.76 -12.25 -16.35
N LEU A 26 13.18 -11.09 -16.83
CA LEU A 26 12.95 -10.69 -18.25
C LEU A 26 13.80 -11.48 -19.24
N ARG A 27 15.03 -11.84 -18.88
CA ARG A 27 15.94 -12.59 -19.75
C ARG A 27 15.60 -14.07 -19.88
N SER A 28 14.90 -14.65 -18.91
CA SER A 28 14.57 -16.08 -18.89
C SER A 28 13.29 -16.35 -19.68
N SER A 29 13.25 -17.43 -20.45
CA SER A 29 12.02 -17.89 -21.12
C SER A 29 11.02 -18.57 -20.16
N THR A 30 11.53 -19.06 -19.04
CA THR A 30 10.75 -19.74 -18.00
C THR A 30 10.95 -19.05 -16.64
N ARG A 31 10.34 -19.61 -15.57
CA ARG A 31 10.58 -19.10 -14.21
C ARG A 31 12.07 -19.22 -13.85
N SER A 32 12.73 -18.07 -13.68
CA SER A 32 14.14 -18.02 -13.30
C SER A 32 14.31 -18.22 -11.78
N ARG A 33 15.11 -19.22 -11.39
CA ARG A 33 15.49 -19.41 -9.98
C ARG A 33 16.32 -18.22 -9.46
N MET A 34 17.16 -17.63 -10.33
CA MET A 34 17.96 -16.47 -9.99
C MET A 34 17.08 -15.25 -9.72
N ALA A 35 16.05 -15.01 -10.56
CA ALA A 35 15.10 -13.94 -10.32
C ALA A 35 14.41 -14.08 -8.95
N VAL A 36 13.95 -15.28 -8.62
CA VAL A 36 13.35 -15.57 -7.31
C VAL A 36 14.35 -15.33 -6.17
N GLY A 37 15.56 -15.85 -6.29
CA GLY A 37 16.61 -15.70 -5.26
C GLY A 37 16.98 -14.25 -4.99
N PHE A 38 17.24 -13.45 -6.03
CA PHE A 38 17.57 -12.03 -5.88
C PHE A 38 16.41 -11.23 -5.31
N THR A 39 15.17 -11.53 -5.72
CA THR A 39 14.00 -10.83 -5.18
C THR A 39 13.78 -11.17 -3.71
N ILE A 40 13.91 -12.44 -3.31
CA ILE A 40 13.83 -12.83 -1.89
C ILE A 40 14.93 -12.13 -1.10
N ALA A 41 16.17 -12.13 -1.59
CA ALA A 41 17.27 -11.47 -0.90
C ALA A 41 16.99 -9.97 -0.66
N GLY A 42 16.46 -9.27 -1.67
CA GLY A 42 16.06 -7.85 -1.52
C GLY A 42 14.93 -7.64 -0.51
N ILE A 43 13.92 -8.53 -0.51
CA ILE A 43 12.84 -8.51 0.50
C ILE A 43 13.42 -8.76 1.90
N MET A 44 14.33 -9.70 2.06
CA MET A 44 14.98 -10.00 3.33
C MET A 44 15.81 -8.82 3.86
N VAL A 45 16.57 -8.15 2.99
CA VAL A 45 17.34 -6.95 3.37
C VAL A 45 16.42 -5.85 3.88
N LEU A 46 15.31 -5.58 3.19
CA LEU A 46 14.34 -4.59 3.66
C LEU A 46 13.64 -5.05 4.96
N GLY A 47 13.34 -6.34 5.07
CA GLY A 47 12.76 -6.94 6.28
C GLY A 47 13.69 -6.82 7.50
N ILE A 48 15.00 -7.00 7.31
CA ILE A 48 16.01 -6.80 8.37
C ILE A 48 16.02 -5.33 8.80
N PHE A 49 15.93 -4.38 7.87
CA PHE A 49 15.81 -2.96 8.21
C PHE A 49 14.54 -2.68 9.03
N ILE A 50 13.38 -3.20 8.61
CA ILE A 50 12.11 -3.04 9.33
C ILE A 50 12.20 -3.63 10.74
N ALA A 51 12.77 -4.81 10.89
CA ALA A 51 12.94 -5.46 12.18
C ALA A 51 13.89 -4.68 13.10
N GLY A 52 15.02 -4.20 12.57
CA GLY A 52 15.95 -3.37 13.33
C GLY A 52 15.38 -2.00 13.71
N LEU A 53 14.59 -1.40 12.83
CA LEU A 53 13.86 -0.17 13.12
C LEU A 53 12.79 -0.40 14.19
N TRP A 54 12.10 -1.55 14.18
CA TRP A 54 11.16 -1.96 15.22
C TRP A 54 11.84 -2.04 16.59
N GLU A 55 12.99 -2.71 16.64
CA GLU A 55 13.77 -2.83 17.85
C GLU A 55 14.24 -1.44 18.35
N TYR A 56 14.70 -0.58 17.44
CA TYR A 56 15.12 0.79 17.78
C TYR A 56 13.98 1.64 18.34
N LEU A 57 12.80 1.58 17.70
CA LEU A 57 11.62 2.36 18.09
C LEU A 57 10.87 1.80 19.30
N GLN A 58 11.19 0.57 19.73
CA GLN A 58 10.47 -0.18 20.77
C GLN A 58 8.95 -0.31 20.47
N ARG A 59 8.57 -0.18 19.19
CA ARG A 59 7.21 -0.30 18.67
C ARG A 59 7.22 -0.71 17.20
N PRO A 60 6.15 -1.34 16.67
CA PRO A 60 6.03 -1.61 15.25
C PRO A 60 6.11 -0.31 14.43
N PRO A 61 6.95 -0.25 13.38
CA PRO A 61 7.10 0.93 12.53
C PRO A 61 5.95 1.06 11.54
N LEU A 62 4.78 1.54 11.96
CA LEU A 62 3.55 1.66 11.18
C LEU A 62 2.84 3.01 11.36
N ARG A 63 3.38 3.91 12.19
CA ARG A 63 2.68 5.12 12.63
C ARG A 63 2.99 6.36 11.79
N THR A 64 4.12 6.39 11.10
CA THR A 64 4.50 7.52 10.24
C THR A 64 4.25 7.20 8.76
N MET A 65 4.20 8.23 7.91
CA MET A 65 4.05 8.03 6.46
C MET A 65 5.25 7.28 5.86
N GLY A 66 6.46 7.50 6.38
CA GLY A 66 7.65 6.76 5.97
C GLY A 66 7.56 5.29 6.33
N GLU A 67 7.12 4.99 7.56
CA GLU A 67 6.96 3.62 8.04
C GLU A 67 5.92 2.83 7.23
N THR A 68 4.75 3.42 6.94
CA THR A 68 3.72 2.74 6.12
C THR A 68 4.19 2.46 4.70
N ARG A 69 5.00 3.36 4.11
CA ARG A 69 5.61 3.15 2.78
C ARG A 69 6.63 2.02 2.78
N LEU A 70 7.41 1.85 3.86
CA LEU A 70 8.30 0.69 4.01
C LEU A 70 7.51 -0.63 3.96
N TRP A 71 6.45 -0.74 4.74
CA TRP A 71 5.60 -1.93 4.76
C TRP A 71 4.92 -2.17 3.42
N TYR A 72 4.46 -1.11 2.74
CA TYR A 72 3.92 -1.26 1.40
C TYR A 72 4.97 -1.80 0.42
N SER A 73 6.19 -1.27 0.43
CA SER A 73 7.28 -1.74 -0.41
C SER A 73 7.62 -3.20 -0.14
N PHE A 74 7.64 -3.60 1.13
CA PHE A 74 7.90 -4.95 1.57
C PHE A 74 6.81 -5.93 1.08
N PHE A 75 5.54 -5.61 1.32
CA PHE A 75 4.42 -6.44 0.89
C PHE A 75 4.25 -6.45 -0.64
N MET A 76 4.53 -5.35 -1.33
CA MET A 76 4.50 -5.29 -2.79
C MET A 76 5.57 -6.20 -3.41
N GLY A 77 6.76 -6.25 -2.82
CA GLY A 77 7.80 -7.21 -3.21
C GLY A 77 7.33 -8.65 -3.05
N ILE A 78 6.70 -8.99 -1.92
CA ILE A 78 6.14 -10.32 -1.65
C ILE A 78 5.00 -10.64 -2.63
N ALA A 79 4.02 -9.74 -2.78
CA ALA A 79 2.86 -9.95 -3.66
C ALA A 79 3.29 -10.13 -5.12
N GLY A 80 4.21 -9.31 -5.61
CA GLY A 80 4.78 -9.43 -6.96
C GLY A 80 5.54 -10.74 -7.16
N LEU A 81 6.33 -11.16 -6.17
CA LEU A 81 7.04 -12.43 -6.21
C LEU A 81 6.10 -13.63 -6.22
N LEU A 82 5.07 -13.65 -5.36
CA LEU A 82 4.06 -14.70 -5.32
C LEU A 82 3.30 -14.78 -6.65
N THR A 83 2.91 -13.63 -7.21
CA THR A 83 2.26 -13.54 -8.52
C THR A 83 3.18 -14.09 -9.62
N TYR A 84 4.46 -13.74 -9.61
CA TYR A 84 5.45 -14.27 -10.55
C TYR A 84 5.62 -15.78 -10.43
N ILE A 85 5.73 -16.29 -9.21
CA ILE A 85 5.89 -17.73 -8.96
C ILE A 85 4.65 -18.52 -9.44
N ARG A 86 3.46 -17.98 -9.21
CA ARG A 86 2.18 -18.66 -9.49
C ARG A 86 1.81 -18.63 -10.97
N TRP A 87 1.93 -17.47 -11.63
CA TRP A 87 1.45 -17.29 -13.02
C TRP A 87 2.57 -17.11 -14.04
N LYS A 88 3.84 -17.01 -13.62
CA LYS A 88 5.03 -16.94 -14.46
C LYS A 88 5.08 -15.73 -15.42
N TYR A 89 4.33 -14.67 -15.15
CA TYR A 89 4.40 -13.42 -15.92
C TYR A 89 5.72 -12.70 -15.62
N ARG A 90 6.66 -12.74 -16.57
CA ARG A 90 8.02 -12.20 -16.39
C ARG A 90 8.04 -10.71 -16.06
N TRP A 91 7.12 -9.97 -16.67
CA TRP A 91 7.00 -8.53 -16.51
C TRP A 91 6.43 -8.10 -15.14
N ILE A 92 5.64 -8.95 -14.48
CA ILE A 92 5.01 -8.60 -13.20
C ILE A 92 6.05 -8.29 -12.12
N LEU A 93 7.15 -9.04 -12.10
CA LEU A 93 8.22 -8.84 -11.14
C LEU A 93 8.92 -7.50 -11.37
N SER A 94 9.12 -7.11 -12.62
CA SER A 94 9.73 -5.81 -12.96
C SER A 94 8.84 -4.65 -12.52
N PHE A 95 7.53 -4.73 -12.75
CA PHE A 95 6.60 -3.67 -12.34
C PHE A 95 6.41 -3.60 -10.83
N SER A 96 6.28 -4.73 -10.15
CA SER A 96 6.14 -4.74 -8.68
C SER A 96 7.40 -4.24 -7.97
N THR A 97 8.59 -4.62 -8.46
CA THR A 97 9.85 -4.12 -7.91
C THR A 97 10.06 -2.64 -8.25
N LEU A 98 9.65 -2.18 -9.43
CA LEU A 98 9.67 -0.76 -9.75
C LEU A 98 8.79 0.04 -8.78
N LEU A 99 7.56 -0.41 -8.53
CA LEU A 99 6.64 0.26 -7.61
C LEU A 99 7.18 0.25 -6.17
N SER A 100 7.73 -0.88 -5.70
CA SER A 100 8.42 -0.94 -4.41
C SER A 100 9.59 0.04 -4.34
N THR A 101 10.38 0.13 -5.40
CA THR A 101 11.53 1.04 -5.49
C THR A 101 11.10 2.50 -5.40
N VAL A 102 9.99 2.89 -6.04
CA VAL A 102 9.46 4.26 -5.97
C VAL A 102 9.23 4.67 -4.52
N PHE A 103 8.59 3.82 -3.70
CA PHE A 103 8.32 4.15 -2.30
C PHE A 103 9.58 4.12 -1.43
N VAL A 104 10.54 3.24 -1.72
CA VAL A 104 11.86 3.26 -1.08
C VAL A 104 12.60 4.57 -1.39
N VAL A 105 12.60 4.99 -2.66
CA VAL A 105 13.24 6.25 -3.08
C VAL A 105 12.54 7.47 -2.47
N ILE A 106 11.22 7.49 -2.38
CA ILE A 106 10.49 8.57 -1.69
C ILE A 106 10.95 8.67 -0.22
N ASN A 107 11.13 7.54 0.47
CA ASN A 107 11.65 7.55 1.84
C ASN A 107 13.09 8.09 1.94
N LEU A 108 13.92 7.89 0.92
CA LEU A 108 15.28 8.45 0.87
C LEU A 108 15.27 9.97 0.62
N LEU A 109 14.36 10.45 -0.25
CA LEU A 109 14.32 11.84 -0.69
C LEU A 109 13.54 12.75 0.26
N LYS A 110 12.69 12.19 1.14
CA LYS A 110 11.80 12.95 2.02
C LYS A 110 11.97 12.52 3.48
N PRO A 111 13.08 12.86 4.15
CA PRO A 111 13.31 12.49 5.54
C PRO A 111 12.29 13.11 6.51
N GLU A 112 11.63 14.21 6.14
CA GLU A 112 10.58 14.85 6.93
C GLU A 112 9.39 13.93 7.23
N ILE A 113 9.15 12.88 6.43
CA ILE A 113 8.07 11.91 6.67
C ILE A 113 8.41 10.87 7.74
N HIS A 114 9.62 10.90 8.29
CA HIS A 114 10.06 10.05 9.39
C HIS A 114 9.78 10.68 10.76
N ASP A 115 9.19 11.88 10.81
CA ASP A 115 8.86 12.57 12.05
C ASP A 115 8.00 11.70 12.96
N GLN A 116 8.43 11.60 14.21
CA GLN A 116 7.86 10.71 15.22
C GLN A 116 6.88 11.41 16.15
N SER A 117 6.45 12.62 15.85
CA SER A 117 5.38 13.29 16.59
C SER A 117 4.09 12.48 16.46
N LEU A 118 3.80 11.66 17.48
CA LEU A 118 2.70 10.71 17.45
C LEU A 118 1.44 11.33 18.03
N MET A 119 0.38 11.36 17.23
CA MET A 119 -0.95 11.63 17.75
C MET A 119 -1.41 10.52 18.69
N PRO A 120 -2.13 10.85 19.79
CA PRO A 120 -2.67 9.84 20.72
C PRO A 120 -3.48 8.74 20.04
N ALA A 121 -4.27 9.09 19.01
CA ALA A 121 -5.06 8.14 18.23
C ALA A 121 -4.24 7.00 17.59
N LEU A 122 -2.97 7.23 17.25
CA LEU A 122 -2.09 6.24 16.64
C LEU A 122 -1.52 5.23 17.68
N GLN A 123 -1.81 5.40 18.96
CA GLN A 123 -1.34 4.52 20.02
C GLN A 123 -2.28 3.35 20.31
N SER A 124 -3.48 3.35 19.70
CA SER A 124 -4.46 2.26 19.84
C SER A 124 -3.89 0.91 19.39
N VAL A 125 -4.28 -0.15 20.11
CA VAL A 125 -3.93 -1.53 19.79
C VAL A 125 -4.48 -1.95 18.42
N TRP A 126 -5.64 -1.42 18.02
CA TRP A 126 -6.31 -1.73 16.75
C TRP A 126 -5.66 -1.07 15.54
N PHE A 127 -4.90 0.02 15.75
CA PHE A 127 -4.24 0.73 14.66
C PHE A 127 -3.23 -0.14 13.91
N ILE A 128 -2.41 -0.90 14.65
CA ILE A 128 -1.35 -1.74 14.06
C ILE A 128 -1.91 -2.82 13.13
N PRO A 129 -2.86 -3.69 13.56
CA PRO A 129 -3.43 -4.70 12.67
C PRO A 129 -4.22 -4.08 11.52
N HIS A 130 -4.95 -2.97 11.74
CA HIS A 130 -5.63 -2.24 10.69
C HIS A 130 -4.68 -1.82 9.56
N VAL A 131 -3.62 -1.11 9.89
CA VAL A 131 -2.65 -0.60 8.88
C VAL A 131 -1.91 -1.75 8.21
N THR A 132 -1.48 -2.78 8.98
CA THR A 132 -0.76 -3.94 8.42
C THR A 132 -1.60 -4.66 7.37
N VAL A 133 -2.86 -4.96 7.70
CA VAL A 133 -3.80 -5.64 6.80
C VAL A 133 -4.10 -4.78 5.57
N TYR A 134 -4.25 -3.48 5.74
CA TYR A 134 -4.44 -2.55 4.61
C TYR A 134 -3.22 -2.51 3.69
N MET A 135 -2.01 -2.39 4.22
CA MET A 135 -0.79 -2.35 3.40
C MET A 135 -0.63 -3.63 2.59
N PHE A 136 -0.94 -4.78 3.18
CA PHE A 136 -0.95 -6.05 2.47
C PHE A 136 -2.02 -6.08 1.36
N SER A 137 -3.27 -5.72 1.69
CA SER A 137 -4.37 -5.62 0.72
C SER A 137 -4.01 -4.70 -0.46
N TYR A 138 -3.49 -3.50 -0.18
CA TYR A 138 -3.09 -2.52 -1.18
C TYR A 138 -2.00 -3.06 -2.12
N SER A 139 -1.10 -3.85 -1.59
CA SER A 139 -0.04 -4.47 -2.39
C SER A 139 -0.58 -5.54 -3.34
N VAL A 140 -1.50 -6.38 -2.86
CA VAL A 140 -2.17 -7.40 -3.70
C VAL A 140 -3.03 -6.73 -4.77
N LEU A 141 -3.81 -5.71 -4.41
CA LEU A 141 -4.62 -4.93 -5.35
C LEU A 141 -3.76 -4.11 -6.32
N GLY A 142 -2.57 -3.70 -5.90
CA GLY A 142 -1.56 -3.10 -6.77
C GLY A 142 -1.06 -4.06 -7.86
N CYS A 143 -0.85 -5.34 -7.52
CA CYS A 143 -0.56 -6.37 -8.53
C CYS A 143 -1.74 -6.57 -9.48
N ALA A 144 -2.99 -6.57 -8.98
CA ALA A 144 -4.19 -6.65 -9.82
C ALA A 144 -4.29 -5.45 -10.77
N PHE A 145 -3.97 -4.24 -10.31
CA PHE A 145 -3.90 -3.04 -11.12
C PHE A 145 -2.88 -3.16 -12.26
N ILE A 146 -1.66 -3.62 -11.96
CA ILE A 146 -0.61 -3.82 -12.97
C ILE A 146 -1.09 -4.81 -14.04
N ILE A 147 -1.75 -5.91 -13.63
CA ILE A 147 -2.34 -6.89 -14.54
C ILE A 147 -3.47 -6.27 -15.37
N ALA A 148 -4.32 -5.45 -14.76
CA ALA A 148 -5.41 -4.77 -15.46
C ALA A 148 -4.90 -3.81 -16.53
N VAL A 149 -3.88 -3.00 -16.21
CA VAL A 149 -3.22 -2.10 -17.17
C VAL A 149 -2.64 -2.91 -18.34
N THR A 150 -1.87 -3.94 -18.04
CA THR A 150 -1.27 -4.80 -19.08
C THR A 150 -2.34 -5.50 -19.91
N GLY A 151 -3.40 -6.02 -19.29
CA GLY A 151 -4.52 -6.69 -19.97
C GLY A 151 -5.27 -5.74 -20.92
N LEU A 152 -5.44 -4.48 -20.51
CA LEU A 152 -6.09 -3.45 -21.32
C LEU A 152 -5.30 -3.15 -22.61
N PHE A 153 -3.97 -3.03 -22.50
CA PHE A 153 -3.11 -2.74 -23.67
C PHE A 153 -2.85 -3.97 -24.53
N CYS A 154 -2.69 -5.15 -23.94
CA CYS A 154 -2.40 -6.38 -24.67
C CYS A 154 -3.66 -7.09 -25.19
N HIS A 155 -4.87 -6.67 -24.79
CA HIS A 155 -6.17 -7.27 -25.15
C HIS A 155 -6.25 -8.77 -24.84
N LYS A 156 -5.63 -9.22 -23.72
CA LYS A 156 -5.60 -10.62 -23.31
C LYS A 156 -6.61 -10.90 -22.21
N GLU A 157 -7.61 -11.72 -22.51
CA GLU A 157 -8.62 -12.13 -21.53
C GLU A 157 -8.09 -13.04 -20.42
N GLU A 158 -7.04 -13.81 -20.70
CA GLU A 158 -6.41 -14.69 -19.71
C GLU A 158 -5.92 -13.95 -18.45
N TYR A 159 -5.60 -12.65 -18.57
CA TYR A 159 -5.19 -11.83 -17.45
C TYR A 159 -6.32 -11.53 -16.47
N LEU A 160 -7.59 -11.58 -16.92
CA LEU A 160 -8.74 -11.40 -16.02
C LEU A 160 -8.80 -12.48 -14.95
N GLN A 161 -8.55 -13.74 -15.29
CA GLN A 161 -8.57 -14.82 -14.31
C GLN A 161 -7.50 -14.63 -13.21
N THR A 162 -6.34 -14.10 -13.59
CA THR A 162 -5.30 -13.77 -12.61
C THR A 162 -5.71 -12.56 -11.77
N ALA A 163 -6.28 -11.53 -12.41
CA ALA A 163 -6.81 -10.36 -11.71
C ALA A 163 -7.91 -10.75 -10.71
N ASP A 164 -8.85 -11.64 -11.11
CA ASP A 164 -9.91 -12.16 -10.24
C ASP A 164 -9.35 -12.73 -8.94
N ASN A 165 -8.35 -13.62 -9.02
CA ASN A 165 -7.75 -14.24 -7.84
C ASN A 165 -7.10 -13.19 -6.90
N LEU A 166 -6.41 -12.19 -7.47
CA LEU A 166 -5.80 -11.12 -6.69
C LEU A 166 -6.85 -10.19 -6.09
N VAL A 167 -7.92 -9.88 -6.84
CA VAL A 167 -9.01 -9.05 -6.35
C VAL A 167 -9.76 -9.74 -5.22
N TYR A 168 -10.09 -11.03 -5.33
CA TYR A 168 -10.74 -11.76 -4.24
C TYR A 168 -9.90 -11.74 -2.96
N ALA A 169 -8.62 -12.02 -3.05
CA ALA A 169 -7.72 -11.95 -1.91
C ALA A 169 -7.61 -10.51 -1.38
N GLY A 170 -7.34 -9.54 -2.26
CA GLY A 170 -7.18 -8.15 -1.89
C GLY A 170 -8.42 -7.55 -1.21
N VAL A 171 -9.63 -7.82 -1.76
CA VAL A 171 -10.89 -7.33 -1.20
C VAL A 171 -11.21 -8.00 0.13
N ALA A 172 -10.90 -9.28 0.30
CA ALA A 172 -11.07 -9.96 1.59
C ALA A 172 -10.24 -9.27 2.68
N PHE A 173 -8.95 -9.00 2.42
CA PHE A 173 -8.10 -8.26 3.35
C PHE A 173 -8.54 -6.79 3.50
N LEU A 174 -9.01 -6.14 2.43
CA LEU A 174 -9.55 -4.78 2.51
C LEU A 174 -10.74 -4.72 3.47
N SER A 175 -11.67 -5.68 3.37
CA SER A 175 -12.84 -5.77 4.25
C SER A 175 -12.45 -5.99 5.71
N ILE A 176 -11.50 -6.90 5.98
CA ILE A 176 -10.96 -7.11 7.32
C ILE A 176 -10.30 -5.82 7.83
N GLY A 177 -9.53 -5.14 6.98
CA GLY A 177 -8.91 -3.87 7.32
C GLY A 177 -9.93 -2.78 7.67
N MET A 178 -11.06 -2.69 6.94
CA MET A 178 -12.15 -1.75 7.26
C MET A 178 -12.78 -2.06 8.63
N LEU A 179 -13.02 -3.33 8.96
CA LEU A 179 -13.53 -3.74 10.26
C LEU A 179 -12.57 -3.38 11.40
N LEU A 180 -11.28 -3.66 11.23
CA LEU A 180 -10.25 -3.28 12.20
C LEU A 180 -10.14 -1.77 12.36
N GLY A 181 -10.29 -1.02 11.25
CA GLY A 181 -10.33 0.43 11.23
C GLY A 181 -11.52 1.01 11.99
N SER A 182 -12.69 0.38 11.91
CA SER A 182 -13.86 0.81 12.67
C SER A 182 -13.68 0.59 14.17
N LEU A 183 -13.03 -0.49 14.59
CA LEU A 183 -12.67 -0.73 16.00
C LEU A 183 -11.66 0.32 16.49
N TRP A 184 -10.66 0.62 15.66
CA TRP A 184 -9.73 1.69 15.94
C TRP A 184 -10.42 3.05 16.07
N ALA A 185 -11.32 3.40 15.14
CA ALA A 185 -12.08 4.65 15.17
C ALA A 185 -12.93 4.76 16.44
N LYS A 186 -13.57 3.66 16.87
CA LYS A 186 -14.34 3.62 18.12
C LYS A 186 -13.47 3.93 19.34
N GLU A 187 -12.27 3.38 19.41
CA GLU A 187 -11.35 3.62 20.52
C GLU A 187 -10.78 5.05 20.48
N ALA A 188 -10.40 5.53 19.30
CA ALA A 188 -9.72 6.81 19.14
C ALA A 188 -10.67 8.03 19.22
N TRP A 189 -11.90 7.91 18.71
CA TRP A 189 -12.84 9.04 18.52
C TRP A 189 -14.26 8.77 19.06
N GLY A 190 -14.51 7.60 19.60
CA GLY A 190 -15.80 7.26 20.22
C GLY A 190 -16.87 6.74 19.26
N ASN A 191 -16.68 6.77 17.96
CA ASN A 191 -17.61 6.30 16.94
C ASN A 191 -16.95 5.27 16.03
N TYR A 192 -17.70 4.25 15.59
CA TYR A 192 -17.19 3.25 14.66
C TYR A 192 -17.00 3.81 13.25
N TRP A 193 -17.79 4.82 12.88
CA TRP A 193 -17.83 5.41 11.55
C TRP A 193 -18.40 6.83 11.62
N SER A 194 -17.78 7.78 10.93
CA SER A 194 -18.17 9.20 10.97
C SER A 194 -18.35 9.83 9.58
N TRP A 195 -18.18 9.05 8.51
CA TRP A 195 -18.16 9.53 7.12
C TRP A 195 -17.05 10.57 6.87
N ASP A 196 -15.95 10.43 7.59
CA ASP A 196 -14.74 11.18 7.32
C ASP A 196 -14.31 10.99 5.84
N PRO A 197 -13.63 11.96 5.21
CA PRO A 197 -13.18 11.84 3.83
C PRO A 197 -12.39 10.55 3.53
N LYS A 198 -11.55 10.06 4.45
CA LYS A 198 -10.84 8.79 4.26
C LYS A 198 -11.76 7.58 4.33
N GLU A 199 -12.70 7.57 5.26
CA GLU A 199 -13.71 6.52 5.38
C GLU A 199 -14.58 6.48 4.12
N THR A 200 -15.02 7.63 3.62
CA THR A 200 -15.81 7.75 2.40
C THR A 200 -15.06 7.20 1.18
N TRP A 201 -13.78 7.54 1.00
CA TRP A 201 -12.97 7.00 -0.09
C TRP A 201 -12.66 5.52 0.08
N ALA A 202 -12.58 5.02 1.32
CA ALA A 202 -12.44 3.58 1.58
C ALA A 202 -13.68 2.81 1.10
N VAL A 203 -14.90 3.32 1.37
CA VAL A 203 -16.16 2.73 0.86
C VAL A 203 -16.22 2.80 -0.66
N ILE A 204 -15.90 3.95 -1.27
CA ILE A 204 -15.88 4.08 -2.74
C ILE A 204 -14.94 3.03 -3.36
N THR A 205 -13.75 2.87 -2.81
CA THR A 205 -12.79 1.86 -3.25
C THR A 205 -13.35 0.45 -3.13
N TRP A 206 -13.89 0.10 -1.97
CA TRP A 206 -14.46 -1.21 -1.68
C TRP A 206 -15.64 -1.53 -2.61
N MET A 207 -16.54 -0.58 -2.80
CA MET A 207 -17.67 -0.71 -3.73
C MET A 207 -17.21 -0.90 -5.18
N GLY A 208 -16.18 -0.18 -5.63
CA GLY A 208 -15.60 -0.34 -6.96
C GLY A 208 -15.14 -1.79 -7.22
N TYR A 209 -14.43 -2.38 -6.26
CA TYR A 209 -14.03 -3.78 -6.37
C TYR A 209 -15.20 -4.77 -6.24
N LEU A 210 -16.20 -4.51 -5.40
CA LEU A 210 -17.41 -5.34 -5.32
C LEU A 210 -18.18 -5.31 -6.63
N ILE A 211 -18.35 -4.14 -7.25
CA ILE A 211 -18.97 -4.02 -8.57
C ILE A 211 -18.21 -4.87 -9.59
N TYR A 212 -16.88 -4.80 -9.60
CA TYR A 212 -16.06 -5.67 -10.46
C TYR A 212 -16.38 -7.15 -10.25
N ILE A 213 -16.37 -7.61 -8.99
CA ILE A 213 -16.65 -9.02 -8.65
C ILE A 213 -18.04 -9.44 -9.16
N HIS A 214 -19.07 -8.62 -8.93
CA HIS A 214 -20.43 -8.93 -9.37
C HIS A 214 -20.55 -8.96 -10.91
N LEU A 215 -19.95 -7.99 -11.61
CA LEU A 215 -19.96 -7.98 -13.07
C LEU A 215 -19.22 -9.20 -13.66
N ARG A 216 -18.17 -9.66 -13.02
CA ARG A 216 -17.46 -10.91 -13.41
C ARG A 216 -18.35 -12.13 -13.23
N LEU A 217 -19.07 -12.24 -12.11
CA LEU A 217 -19.97 -13.36 -11.83
C LEU A 217 -21.15 -13.41 -12.80
N PHE A 218 -21.70 -12.26 -13.19
CA PHE A 218 -22.83 -12.21 -14.12
C PHE A 218 -22.43 -12.39 -15.60
N GLY A 219 -21.15 -12.28 -15.96
CA GLY A 219 -20.63 -12.59 -17.29
C GLY A 219 -21.13 -11.72 -18.45
N ARG A 220 -21.73 -10.54 -18.17
CA ARG A 220 -22.39 -9.68 -19.16
C ARG A 220 -21.55 -8.50 -19.64
N VAL A 221 -20.32 -8.36 -19.15
CA VAL A 221 -19.46 -7.19 -19.40
C VAL A 221 -18.17 -7.62 -20.09
N GLY A 222 -17.80 -6.89 -21.13
CA GLY A 222 -16.58 -7.18 -21.89
C GLY A 222 -15.29 -6.92 -21.08
N SER A 223 -14.24 -7.64 -21.39
CA SER A 223 -12.93 -7.62 -20.71
C SER A 223 -12.34 -6.23 -20.57
N LYS A 224 -12.49 -5.39 -21.60
CA LYS A 224 -11.97 -4.00 -21.60
C LYS A 224 -12.61 -3.15 -20.49
N SER A 225 -13.92 -3.21 -20.33
CA SER A 225 -14.63 -2.46 -19.29
C SER A 225 -14.26 -2.93 -17.90
N LEU A 226 -14.03 -4.24 -17.72
CA LEU A 226 -13.58 -4.82 -16.45
C LEU A 226 -12.18 -4.35 -16.08
N TYR A 227 -11.25 -4.29 -17.03
CA TYR A 227 -9.92 -3.72 -16.78
C TYR A 227 -9.98 -2.23 -16.42
N VAL A 228 -10.79 -1.46 -17.13
CA VAL A 228 -11.00 -0.04 -16.82
C VAL A 228 -11.56 0.14 -15.41
N LEU A 229 -12.53 -0.68 -15.02
CA LEU A 229 -13.10 -0.62 -13.66
C LEU A 229 -12.06 -0.94 -12.58
N LEU A 230 -11.20 -1.95 -12.79
CA LEU A 230 -10.10 -2.26 -11.87
C LEU A 230 -9.11 -1.08 -11.73
N ILE A 231 -8.79 -0.43 -12.85
CA ILE A 231 -7.90 0.74 -12.84
C ILE A 231 -8.54 1.87 -12.02
N PHE A 232 -9.81 2.18 -12.25
CA PHE A 232 -10.51 3.21 -11.48
C PHE A 232 -10.64 2.86 -9.98
N SER A 233 -10.91 1.59 -9.65
CA SER A 233 -10.96 1.15 -8.26
C SER A 233 -9.62 1.32 -7.55
N PHE A 234 -8.50 1.07 -8.24
CA PHE A 234 -7.18 1.29 -7.68
C PHE A 234 -6.84 2.78 -7.57
N LEU A 235 -7.27 3.62 -8.51
CA LEU A 235 -7.12 5.07 -8.39
C LEU A 235 -7.93 5.62 -7.21
N ALA A 236 -9.14 5.11 -6.96
CA ALA A 236 -9.91 5.44 -5.76
C ALA A 236 -9.18 5.03 -4.47
N LEU A 237 -8.50 3.87 -4.49
CA LEU A 237 -7.64 3.44 -3.37
C LEU A 237 -6.49 4.42 -3.14
N GLN A 238 -5.84 4.91 -4.20
CA GLN A 238 -4.77 5.92 -4.07
C GLN A 238 -5.33 7.25 -3.56
N MET A 239 -6.56 7.62 -3.94
CA MET A 239 -7.24 8.78 -3.36
C MET A 239 -7.46 8.60 -1.86
N CYS A 240 -7.92 7.43 -1.41
CA CYS A 240 -8.09 7.12 0.01
C CYS A 240 -6.75 7.24 0.79
N TRP A 241 -5.65 6.76 0.23
CA TRP A 241 -4.36 6.74 0.93
C TRP A 241 -3.64 8.10 0.90
N TYR A 242 -3.50 8.70 -0.30
CA TYR A 242 -2.73 9.93 -0.52
C TYR A 242 -3.58 11.13 -0.89
N GLY A 243 -4.51 10.96 -1.84
CA GLY A 243 -5.19 12.07 -2.48
C GLY A 243 -6.04 12.88 -1.53
N VAL A 244 -6.66 12.22 -0.56
CA VAL A 244 -7.49 12.90 0.47
C VAL A 244 -6.70 13.97 1.20
N ASN A 245 -5.41 13.77 1.48
CA ASN A 245 -4.60 14.74 2.21
C ASN A 245 -4.44 16.08 1.48
N TYR A 246 -4.71 16.14 0.17
CA TYR A 246 -4.63 17.35 -0.66
C TYR A 246 -5.99 17.98 -0.96
N LEU A 247 -7.08 17.36 -0.50
CA LEU A 247 -8.42 17.89 -0.69
C LEU A 247 -8.75 18.97 0.37
N PRO A 248 -9.45 20.06 0.01
CA PRO A 248 -9.90 21.06 1.00
C PRO A 248 -10.75 20.45 2.13
N ALA A 249 -11.56 19.44 1.81
CA ALA A 249 -12.36 18.71 2.79
C ALA A 249 -11.51 17.95 3.83
N ALA A 250 -10.26 17.66 3.50
CA ALA A 250 -9.36 16.97 4.41
C ALA A 250 -8.90 17.84 5.59
N GLN A 251 -8.96 19.15 5.49
CA GLN A 251 -8.62 20.07 6.60
C GLN A 251 -9.51 19.85 7.84
N GLN A 252 -10.68 19.25 7.64
CA GLN A 252 -11.62 18.86 8.72
C GLN A 252 -11.54 17.37 9.07
N SER A 253 -10.66 16.58 8.42
CA SER A 253 -10.54 15.15 8.65
C SER A 253 -9.81 14.85 9.95
N ILE A 254 -10.40 13.98 10.76
CA ILE A 254 -9.77 13.44 11.98
C ILE A 254 -8.61 12.48 11.70
N HIS A 255 -8.49 12.01 10.45
CA HIS A 255 -7.45 11.09 10.00
C HIS A 255 -6.25 11.80 9.32
N LEU A 256 -6.12 13.12 9.43
CA LEU A 256 -4.96 13.81 8.89
C LEU A 256 -3.70 13.46 9.67
N TYR A 257 -2.69 12.97 8.95
CA TYR A 257 -1.30 13.07 9.38
C TYR A 257 -0.86 14.52 9.20
N LEU A 258 -1.27 15.39 10.12
CA LEU A 258 -0.96 16.81 10.04
C LEU A 258 0.54 17.02 10.20
N SER A 259 1.14 17.62 9.17
CA SER A 259 2.22 18.56 9.38
C SER A 259 1.65 19.69 10.24
N LEU A 260 2.12 19.82 11.46
CA LEU A 260 1.84 20.94 12.38
C LEU A 260 2.49 22.23 11.88
N ILE A 261 2.14 22.68 10.67
CA ILE A 261 2.49 24.00 10.20
C ILE A 261 1.17 24.76 10.18
N HIS A 262 1.00 25.62 11.16
CA HIS A 262 -0.13 26.50 11.47
C HIS A 262 -1.20 25.95 12.42
N ILE A 263 -0.82 25.67 13.67
CA ILE A 263 -1.66 26.07 14.77
C ILE A 263 -1.22 27.51 15.10
N SER A 264 -1.88 28.50 14.49
CA SER A 264 -1.91 29.85 15.04
C SER A 264 -2.46 29.73 16.47
N GLU A 265 -1.69 30.15 17.45
CA GLU A 265 -2.11 30.24 18.85
C GLU A 265 -3.51 30.88 18.90
N PRO A 266 -4.46 30.30 19.67
CA PRO A 266 -5.68 31.02 19.96
C PRO A 266 -5.28 32.30 20.68
N THR A 267 -5.47 33.44 20.04
CA THR A 267 -5.33 34.74 20.66
C THR A 267 -6.10 34.72 21.98
N ARG A 268 -5.35 34.69 23.08
CA ARG A 268 -5.87 34.93 24.42
C ARG A 268 -6.60 36.24 24.41
N ARG A 269 -7.93 36.22 24.29
CA ARG A 269 -8.77 37.37 24.64
C ARG A 269 -8.61 37.50 26.16
N THR A 270 -7.87 38.50 26.58
CA THR A 270 -7.93 39.01 27.94
C THR A 270 -9.35 39.53 28.18
N PRO A 271 -10.07 39.11 29.24
CA PRO A 271 -11.31 39.76 29.63
C PRO A 271 -10.95 41.13 30.17
N ILE A 272 -11.68 42.13 29.71
CA ILE A 272 -11.78 43.46 30.31
C ILE A 272 -12.63 43.39 31.55
#